data_f3a70698a205a98d6c50551fcda72be5
#
_entry.id   f3a70698a205a98d6c50551fcda72be5
#
_cell.length_a   1.000
_cell.length_b   1.000
_cell.length_c   1.000
_cell.angle_alpha   90.00
_cell.angle_beta   90.00
_cell.angle_gamma   90.00
#
_symmetry.space_group_name_H-M   'P 1'
#
loop_
_entity.id
_entity.type
_entity.pdbx_description
1 polymer ?
#
loop_
_entity_poly.entity_id
_entity_poly.type
_entity_poly.pdbx_seq_one_letter_code
_entity_poly.pdbx_strand_id
1 'polypeptide(L)'
;MDLVAEPGQAGCSITQDTQTRARAAAPAKPGPMPDIAIGSVTLKGGKVTFTDRFVKPNYTAELSRIEGSVSAVSSRQPKPAKVNVAGRVYTSAPFSISGTVQPFAQFLSLDLKASAKGVDLPRFTTYSAKYVGYPIKRGKLSLDVQYQIKDRALQASNRVVLNQLTFGDKTDSPDAVKLPVLLAVALLKDSRGNIDINLPISGSLDDPQFSVGGIIVRVLVNLVVKAVTSPFTLLASAFGGGEELSYIEFDPGSAALTPEAESRIETLAKALNDRPGLKLDVAGRADPASDEEGLRQAWVERQIRLAKARDTGGRGKKTPPDGVEVAPAERAQYLEEVYDDTKIEDKPRNFIGMAKSIPAEQMEALLRGAAPLGAEDLRKLADARAQAVYEKLQAEGPADRIFVVAPQLDADGIKDDXXXXXXXXXXXXXXXXKPTRVDFSLK
;
A
#
# COMPACT_ATOMS: atom_id res chain seq x y z
N MET A 1 7.95 -40.24 12.31
CA MET A 1 6.76 -40.14 11.46
C MET A 1 7.13 -39.42 10.19
N ASP A 2 6.90 -40.06 9.08
CA ASP A 2 7.25 -39.48 7.77
C ASP A 2 6.01 -39.21 6.98
N LEU A 3 5.91 -37.97 6.49
CA LEU A 3 4.78 -37.52 5.70
C LEU A 3 5.28 -37.04 4.34
N VAL A 4 4.61 -37.46 3.28
CA VAL A 4 5.04 -37.18 1.92
C VAL A 4 3.90 -36.55 1.14
N ALA A 5 4.16 -35.43 0.45
CA ALA A 5 3.22 -34.84 -0.49
C ALA A 5 3.65 -35.22 -1.89
N GLU A 6 2.70 -35.69 -2.66
CA GLU A 6 2.96 -36.20 -4.02
C GLU A 6 2.52 -35.22 -5.09
N PRO A 7 3.16 -35.27 -6.27
CA PRO A 7 2.73 -34.42 -7.39
C PRO A 7 1.30 -34.70 -7.80
N GLY A 8 0.64 -33.67 -8.33
CA GLY A 8 -0.73 -33.78 -8.80
C GLY A 8 -1.76 -33.27 -7.82
N GLN A 9 -1.34 -32.95 -6.62
CA GLN A 9 -2.23 -32.39 -5.62
C GLN A 9 -1.96 -30.90 -5.47
N ALA A 10 -2.89 -30.10 -5.89
CA ALA A 10 -2.73 -28.65 -5.83
C ALA A 10 -2.80 -28.18 -4.39
N GLY A 11 -1.83 -27.33 -4.01
CA GLY A 11 -1.77 -26.81 -2.67
C GLY A 11 -1.62 -27.90 -1.64
N CYS A 12 -0.80 -28.87 -1.93
CA CYS A 12 -0.70 -30.06 -1.11
C CYS A 12 -0.23 -29.73 0.30
N SER A 13 -1.04 -30.08 1.26
CA SER A 13 -0.72 -29.97 2.67
C SER A 13 -1.11 -31.27 3.34
N ILE A 14 -0.54 -31.53 4.50
CA ILE A 14 -0.91 -32.70 5.27
C ILE A 14 -2.41 -32.68 5.58
N THR A 15 -2.92 -31.52 5.92
CA THR A 15 -4.33 -31.34 6.23
C THR A 15 -5.22 -31.67 5.03
N GLN A 16 -4.83 -31.21 3.85
CA GLN A 16 -5.61 -31.48 2.64
C GLN A 16 -5.65 -32.98 2.31
N ASP A 17 -4.50 -33.63 2.39
CA ASP A 17 -4.44 -35.07 2.13
C ASP A 17 -5.32 -35.84 3.10
N THR A 18 -5.23 -35.49 4.39
CA THR A 18 -6.00 -36.17 5.42
C THR A 18 -7.49 -35.99 5.20
N GLN A 19 -7.91 -34.77 4.84
CA GLN A 19 -9.32 -34.50 4.57
C GLN A 19 -9.80 -35.23 3.34
N THR A 20 -8.99 -35.26 2.29
CA THR A 20 -9.37 -35.96 1.07
C THR A 20 -9.54 -37.45 1.31
N ARG A 21 -8.63 -38.03 2.06
CA ARG A 21 -8.71 -39.47 2.41
C ARG A 21 -9.93 -39.74 3.29
N ALA A 22 -10.18 -38.84 4.25
CA ALA A 22 -11.34 -39.02 5.14
C ALA A 22 -12.64 -38.91 4.34
N ARG A 23 -12.73 -37.99 3.40
CA ARG A 23 -13.92 -37.88 2.57
C ARG A 23 -14.11 -39.11 1.67
N ALA A 24 -13.00 -39.59 1.08
CA ALA A 24 -13.07 -40.76 0.23
C ALA A 24 -13.46 -42.01 1.00
N ALA A 25 -13.07 -42.10 2.27
CA ALA A 25 -13.37 -43.24 3.12
C ALA A 25 -14.73 -43.14 3.80
N ALA A 26 -15.34 -41.95 3.81
CA ALA A 26 -16.58 -41.76 4.54
C ALA A 26 -17.72 -42.49 3.88
N PRO A 27 -18.50 -43.26 4.62
CA PRO A 27 -19.66 -43.95 4.03
C PRO A 27 -20.75 -42.92 3.69
N ALA A 28 -21.61 -43.27 2.73
CA ALA A 28 -22.71 -42.39 2.31
C ALA A 28 -23.71 -42.14 3.44
N LYS A 29 -23.88 -43.09 4.33
CA LYS A 29 -24.75 -42.97 5.49
C LYS A 29 -23.91 -43.02 6.76
N PRO A 30 -23.98 -41.96 7.58
CA PRO A 30 -23.25 -42.03 8.85
C PRO A 30 -23.85 -43.06 9.77
N GLY A 31 -23.09 -44.05 10.09
CA GLY A 31 -23.47 -45.01 11.12
C GLY A 31 -23.20 -44.44 12.50
N PRO A 32 -23.62 -45.14 13.55
CA PRO A 32 -23.27 -44.68 14.90
C PRO A 32 -21.76 -44.64 15.05
N MET A 33 -21.27 -43.57 15.64
CA MET A 33 -19.85 -43.43 15.85
C MET A 33 -19.37 -44.51 16.85
N PRO A 34 -18.30 -45.24 16.52
CA PRO A 34 -17.80 -46.23 17.49
C PRO A 34 -17.28 -45.56 18.74
N ASP A 35 -17.32 -46.26 19.82
CA ASP A 35 -16.74 -45.79 21.07
C ASP A 35 -15.22 -45.82 20.96
N ILE A 36 -14.63 -44.66 20.95
CA ILE A 36 -13.20 -44.51 20.86
C ILE A 36 -12.72 -43.73 22.07
N ALA A 37 -11.72 -44.21 22.72
CA ALA A 37 -11.09 -43.51 23.84
C ALA A 37 -9.59 -43.59 23.66
N ILE A 38 -8.92 -42.44 23.70
CA ILE A 38 -7.48 -42.37 23.63
C ILE A 38 -6.98 -41.78 24.93
N GLY A 39 -6.11 -42.51 25.62
CA GLY A 39 -5.50 -42.01 26.84
C GLY A 39 -4.54 -40.87 26.52
N SER A 40 -3.97 -40.31 27.56
CA SER A 40 -3.01 -39.23 27.34
C SER A 40 -1.82 -39.73 26.54
N VAL A 41 -1.31 -38.89 25.69
CA VAL A 41 -0.15 -39.19 24.86
C VAL A 41 0.99 -38.29 25.31
N THR A 42 2.14 -38.87 25.59
CA THR A 42 3.33 -38.13 25.97
C THR A 42 4.39 -38.33 24.90
N LEU A 43 4.98 -37.21 24.47
CA LEU A 43 6.00 -37.21 23.44
C LEU A 43 7.35 -36.89 24.07
N LYS A 44 8.35 -37.68 23.76
CA LYS A 44 9.72 -37.47 24.24
C LYS A 44 10.69 -37.70 23.09
N GLY A 45 11.42 -36.66 22.72
CA GLY A 45 12.42 -36.73 21.65
C GLY A 45 11.85 -37.10 20.30
N GLY A 46 10.61 -36.69 20.03
CA GLY A 46 9.95 -37.06 18.80
C GLY A 46 10.57 -36.40 17.58
N LYS A 47 10.31 -36.99 16.42
CA LYS A 47 10.79 -36.47 15.14
C LYS A 47 9.73 -36.66 14.09
N VAL A 48 9.49 -35.61 13.31
CA VAL A 48 8.57 -35.64 12.16
C VAL A 48 9.31 -35.13 10.95
N THR A 49 9.26 -35.88 9.86
CA THR A 49 9.86 -35.47 8.60
C THR A 49 8.75 -35.35 7.55
N PHE A 50 8.65 -34.17 6.92
CA PHE A 50 7.70 -33.94 5.88
C PHE A 50 8.46 -33.68 4.58
N THR A 51 8.09 -34.39 3.51
CA THR A 51 8.70 -34.20 2.19
C THR A 51 7.62 -33.82 1.17
N ASP A 52 7.84 -32.71 0.49
CA ASP A 52 6.95 -32.26 -0.59
C ASP A 52 7.63 -32.55 -1.91
N ARG A 53 7.11 -33.52 -2.64
CA ARG A 53 7.65 -33.91 -3.96
C ARG A 53 6.96 -33.17 -5.11
N PHE A 54 5.98 -32.34 -4.79
CA PHE A 54 5.30 -31.52 -5.78
C PHE A 54 6.23 -30.47 -6.39
N VAL A 55 7.19 -29.99 -5.60
CA VAL A 55 8.16 -28.98 -6.04
C VAL A 55 9.51 -29.64 -6.28
N LYS A 56 10.30 -29.04 -7.19
CA LYS A 56 11.62 -29.54 -7.53
C LYS A 56 12.65 -28.43 -7.37
N PRO A 57 13.75 -28.66 -6.66
CA PRO A 57 14.08 -29.88 -5.88
C PRO A 57 13.04 -30.11 -4.76
N ASN A 58 12.89 -31.35 -4.36
CA ASN A 58 11.94 -31.67 -3.29
C ASN A 58 12.24 -30.84 -2.05
N TYR A 59 11.14 -30.45 -1.35
CA TYR A 59 11.28 -29.74 -0.09
C TYR A 59 11.10 -30.71 1.05
N THR A 60 12.03 -30.68 2.01
CA THR A 60 11.94 -31.52 3.22
C THR A 60 12.01 -30.61 4.43
N ALA A 61 11.04 -30.76 5.31
CA ALA A 61 11.01 -30.09 6.61
C ALA A 61 11.16 -31.13 7.71
N GLU A 62 11.93 -30.78 8.72
CA GLU A 62 12.16 -31.67 9.85
C GLU A 62 11.82 -30.98 11.15
N LEU A 63 10.95 -31.61 11.93
CA LEU A 63 10.67 -31.19 13.30
C LEU A 63 11.33 -32.25 14.21
N SER A 64 12.07 -31.77 15.17
CA SER A 64 12.85 -32.67 16.04
C SER A 64 12.75 -32.26 17.50
N ARG A 65 13.27 -33.12 18.35
CA ARG A 65 13.27 -32.92 19.80
C ARG A 65 11.89 -32.59 20.33
N ILE A 66 10.86 -33.22 19.78
CA ILE A 66 9.48 -32.90 20.14
C ILE A 66 9.18 -33.47 21.53
N GLU A 67 8.77 -32.57 22.42
CA GLU A 67 8.43 -32.88 23.81
C GLU A 67 7.07 -32.34 24.11
N GLY A 68 6.30 -33.04 24.92
CA GLY A 68 5.02 -32.52 25.36
C GLY A 68 3.97 -33.57 25.53
N SER A 69 2.72 -33.14 25.55
CA SER A 69 1.63 -34.07 25.84
C SER A 69 0.33 -33.60 25.17
N VAL A 70 -0.53 -34.60 24.95
CA VAL A 70 -1.90 -34.42 24.54
C VAL A 70 -2.77 -35.14 25.55
N SER A 71 -3.70 -34.48 26.20
CA SER A 71 -4.51 -35.14 27.25
C SER A 71 -5.51 -36.12 26.64
N ALA A 72 -6.09 -36.95 27.47
CA ALA A 72 -7.01 -37.98 27.03
C ALA A 72 -8.23 -37.39 26.35
N VAL A 73 -8.76 -38.10 25.36
CA VAL A 73 -9.96 -37.68 24.63
C VAL A 73 -10.81 -38.90 24.33
N SER A 74 -12.12 -38.70 24.31
CA SER A 74 -13.06 -39.81 24.14
C SER A 74 -14.25 -39.36 23.30
N SER A 75 -14.77 -40.30 22.50
CA SER A 75 -15.97 -40.02 21.71
C SER A 75 -17.22 -39.93 22.59
N ARG A 76 -17.16 -40.50 23.80
CA ARG A 76 -18.30 -40.46 24.73
C ARG A 76 -18.37 -39.16 25.53
N GLN A 77 -17.25 -38.49 25.71
CA GLN A 77 -17.20 -37.25 26.49
C GLN A 77 -16.74 -36.14 25.58
N PRO A 78 -17.54 -35.06 25.45
CA PRO A 78 -17.18 -33.99 24.50
C PRO A 78 -16.07 -33.10 25.01
N LYS A 79 -15.35 -33.43 26.05
CA LYS A 79 -14.27 -32.62 26.57
C LYS A 79 -13.10 -32.60 25.60
N PRO A 80 -12.63 -31.42 25.18
CA PRO A 80 -11.49 -31.41 24.27
C PRO A 80 -10.19 -31.80 24.94
N ALA A 81 -9.30 -32.43 24.18
CA ALA A 81 -7.96 -32.72 24.62
C ALA A 81 -7.12 -31.46 24.65
N LYS A 82 -6.27 -31.34 25.67
CA LYS A 82 -5.32 -30.25 25.76
C LYS A 82 -4.03 -30.65 25.08
N VAL A 83 -3.52 -29.77 24.24
CA VAL A 83 -2.26 -29.97 23.49
C VAL A 83 -1.22 -29.00 24.04
N ASN A 84 -0.03 -29.53 24.30
CA ASN A 84 1.09 -28.68 24.73
C ASN A 84 2.38 -29.37 24.28
N VAL A 85 2.92 -28.90 23.15
CA VAL A 85 4.03 -29.56 22.48
C VAL A 85 5.05 -28.49 22.09
N ALA A 86 6.33 -28.83 22.19
CA ALA A 86 7.41 -27.92 21.75
C ALA A 86 8.54 -28.76 21.15
N GLY A 87 9.35 -28.11 20.35
CA GLY A 87 10.47 -28.77 19.69
C GLY A 87 11.28 -27.80 18.87
N ARG A 88 11.94 -28.35 17.84
CA ARG A 88 12.81 -27.58 16.96
C ARG A 88 12.44 -27.78 15.49
N VAL A 89 12.48 -26.70 14.72
CA VAL A 89 12.39 -26.75 13.26
C VAL A 89 13.82 -26.74 12.74
N TYR A 90 14.18 -27.72 11.91
CA TYR A 90 15.54 -27.86 11.36
C TYR A 90 16.60 -27.80 12.44
N THR A 91 16.36 -28.46 13.55
CA THR A 91 17.27 -28.62 14.69
C THR A 91 17.59 -27.35 15.47
N SER A 92 17.35 -26.17 14.94
CA SER A 92 17.78 -24.93 15.60
C SER A 92 16.64 -24.01 16.02
N ALA A 93 15.57 -23.89 15.21
CA ALA A 93 14.52 -22.92 15.47
C ALA A 93 13.47 -23.48 16.42
N PRO A 94 13.22 -22.85 17.58
CA PRO A 94 12.21 -23.38 18.50
C PRO A 94 10.79 -23.19 17.96
N PHE A 95 9.95 -24.20 18.21
CA PHE A 95 8.52 -24.07 17.92
C PHE A 95 7.71 -24.57 19.11
N SER A 96 6.47 -24.12 19.20
CA SER A 96 5.54 -24.60 20.22
C SER A 96 4.12 -24.61 19.66
N ILE A 97 3.33 -25.57 20.16
CA ILE A 97 1.90 -25.68 19.82
C ILE A 97 1.15 -25.90 21.11
N SER A 98 0.10 -25.13 21.36
CA SER A 98 -0.73 -25.27 22.54
C SER A 98 -2.17 -24.98 22.22
N GLY A 99 -3.07 -25.54 23.02
CA GLY A 99 -4.49 -25.30 22.86
C GLY A 99 -5.31 -26.56 23.08
N THR A 100 -6.39 -26.67 22.31
CA THR A 100 -7.33 -27.80 22.50
C THR A 100 -7.72 -28.35 21.13
N VAL A 101 -8.07 -29.67 21.17
CA VAL A 101 -8.58 -30.34 19.97
C VAL A 101 -9.63 -31.36 20.41
N GLN A 102 -10.71 -31.44 19.64
CA GLN A 102 -11.73 -32.47 19.85
C GLN A 102 -12.02 -33.15 18.52
N PRO A 103 -11.33 -34.26 18.24
CA PRO A 103 -11.49 -34.94 16.95
C PRO A 103 -12.76 -35.79 16.87
N PHE A 104 -13.40 -36.10 17.99
CA PHE A 104 -14.55 -37.00 18.02
C PHE A 104 -15.88 -36.30 18.19
N ALA A 105 -15.92 -34.96 18.18
CA ALA A 105 -17.19 -34.27 18.11
C ALA A 105 -17.83 -34.59 16.77
N GLN A 106 -19.10 -34.20 16.60
CA GLN A 106 -19.79 -34.42 15.33
C GLN A 106 -18.94 -33.92 14.17
N PHE A 107 -18.26 -32.78 14.36
CA PHE A 107 -17.27 -32.27 13.44
C PHE A 107 -16.01 -31.95 14.21
N LEU A 108 -14.86 -32.11 13.55
CA LEU A 108 -13.59 -31.73 14.15
C LEU A 108 -13.64 -30.31 14.70
N SER A 109 -13.19 -30.16 15.93
CA SER A 109 -13.11 -28.85 16.57
C SER A 109 -11.71 -28.68 17.14
N LEU A 110 -11.13 -27.49 16.92
CA LEU A 110 -9.84 -27.19 17.51
C LEU A 110 -9.65 -25.70 17.72
N ASP A 111 -8.78 -25.38 18.65
CA ASP A 111 -8.32 -24.01 18.90
C ASP A 111 -6.86 -24.13 19.31
N LEU A 112 -5.96 -23.92 18.34
CA LEU A 112 -4.54 -24.11 18.53
C LEU A 112 -3.78 -22.85 18.26
N LYS A 113 -2.81 -22.57 19.12
CA LYS A 113 -1.81 -21.52 18.90
C LYS A 113 -0.48 -22.19 18.63
N ALA A 114 0.24 -21.68 17.63
CA ALA A 114 1.55 -22.17 17.31
C ALA A 114 2.50 -21.02 17.07
N SER A 115 3.75 -21.23 17.41
CA SER A 115 4.79 -20.26 17.14
C SER A 115 6.05 -20.97 16.71
N ALA A 116 6.83 -20.30 15.86
CA ALA A 116 8.16 -20.73 15.48
C ALA A 116 9.01 -19.48 15.34
N LYS A 117 10.26 -19.54 15.77
CA LYS A 117 11.11 -18.36 15.75
C LYS A 117 12.45 -18.65 15.11
N GLY A 118 12.80 -17.80 14.14
CA GLY A 118 14.13 -17.83 13.54
C GLY A 118 14.37 -18.99 12.59
N VAL A 119 13.35 -19.42 11.85
CA VAL A 119 13.51 -20.48 10.85
C VAL A 119 14.27 -19.92 9.65
N ASP A 120 15.30 -20.62 9.18
CA ASP A 120 16.11 -20.17 8.05
C ASP A 120 15.27 -20.10 6.78
N LEU A 121 15.18 -18.90 6.18
CA LEU A 121 14.39 -18.69 4.97
C LEU A 121 14.99 -19.38 3.73
N PRO A 122 16.30 -19.48 3.55
CA PRO A 122 16.80 -20.19 2.36
C PRO A 122 16.30 -21.61 2.23
N ARG A 123 15.86 -22.23 3.30
CA ARG A 123 15.26 -23.57 3.25
C ARG A 123 14.01 -23.61 2.35
N PHE A 124 13.35 -22.46 2.16
CA PHE A 124 12.13 -22.37 1.36
C PHE A 124 12.38 -21.94 -0.08
N THR A 125 13.66 -21.96 -0.52
CA THR A 125 14.02 -21.52 -1.87
C THR A 125 13.26 -22.31 -2.95
N THR A 126 13.01 -23.59 -2.73
CA THR A 126 12.26 -24.40 -3.69
C THR A 126 10.92 -23.73 -4.02
N TYR A 127 10.24 -23.22 -3.00
CA TYR A 127 8.96 -22.55 -3.21
C TYR A 127 9.13 -21.14 -3.78
N SER A 128 10.05 -20.36 -3.26
CA SER A 128 10.19 -18.98 -3.70
C SER A 128 10.68 -18.89 -5.14
N ALA A 129 11.58 -19.78 -5.55
CA ALA A 129 12.06 -19.79 -6.93
C ALA A 129 10.93 -20.19 -7.89
N LYS A 130 10.09 -21.14 -7.48
CA LYS A 130 9.01 -21.60 -8.35
C LYS A 130 7.90 -20.56 -8.48
N TYR A 131 7.41 -20.03 -7.35
CA TYR A 131 6.19 -19.20 -7.34
C TYR A 131 6.45 -17.71 -7.36
N VAL A 132 7.64 -17.28 -6.95
CA VAL A 132 7.99 -15.86 -6.87
C VAL A 132 9.04 -15.50 -7.92
N GLY A 133 9.85 -16.47 -8.35
CA GLY A 133 10.85 -16.25 -9.36
C GLY A 133 12.23 -15.88 -8.80
N TYR A 134 12.42 -15.99 -7.49
CA TYR A 134 13.68 -15.64 -6.84
C TYR A 134 14.03 -16.66 -5.78
N PRO A 135 15.27 -17.17 -5.76
CA PRO A 135 15.72 -17.94 -4.60
C PRO A 135 15.95 -17.03 -3.41
N ILE A 136 15.89 -17.58 -2.22
CA ILE A 136 16.14 -16.81 -1.01
C ILE A 136 17.59 -17.03 -0.60
N LYS A 137 18.34 -15.95 -0.51
CA LYS A 137 19.74 -15.98 -0.16
C LYS A 137 19.96 -15.91 1.34
N ARG A 138 19.15 -15.11 2.04
CA ARG A 138 19.25 -14.90 3.49
C ARG A 138 17.90 -14.55 4.08
N GLY A 139 17.81 -14.78 5.37
CA GLY A 139 16.68 -14.31 6.15
C GLY A 139 16.21 -15.32 7.16
N LYS A 140 15.41 -14.85 8.09
CA LYS A 140 14.80 -15.66 9.14
C LYS A 140 13.29 -15.45 9.13
N LEU A 141 12.56 -16.52 9.39
CA LEU A 141 11.11 -16.49 9.46
C LEU A 141 10.67 -16.73 10.90
N SER A 142 9.78 -15.88 11.39
CA SER A 142 9.10 -16.13 12.67
C SER A 142 7.60 -16.11 12.44
N LEU A 143 6.90 -17.02 13.09
CA LEU A 143 5.45 -17.17 12.94
C LEU A 143 4.77 -17.18 14.29
N ASP A 144 3.63 -16.49 14.38
CA ASP A 144 2.68 -16.65 15.46
C ASP A 144 1.32 -16.84 14.83
N VAL A 145 0.73 -18.02 15.01
CA VAL A 145 -0.53 -18.34 14.36
C VAL A 145 -1.53 -18.86 15.37
N GLN A 146 -2.79 -18.61 15.10
CA GLN A 146 -3.89 -19.21 15.86
C GLN A 146 -4.90 -19.74 14.86
N TYR A 147 -5.22 -21.03 14.98
CA TYR A 147 -6.15 -21.71 14.11
C TYR A 147 -7.34 -22.19 14.93
N GLN A 148 -8.54 -21.82 14.49
CA GLN A 148 -9.78 -22.26 15.12
C GLN A 148 -10.65 -22.93 14.07
N ILE A 149 -11.09 -24.14 14.37
CA ILE A 149 -12.08 -24.82 13.55
C ILE A 149 -13.27 -25.10 14.43
N LYS A 150 -14.44 -24.65 14.01
CA LYS A 150 -15.68 -24.87 14.71
C LYS A 150 -16.81 -24.92 13.69
N ASP A 151 -17.65 -25.95 13.80
CA ASP A 151 -18.79 -26.12 12.91
C ASP A 151 -18.36 -26.09 11.43
N ARG A 152 -17.26 -26.77 11.12
CA ARG A 152 -16.70 -26.92 9.78
C ARG A 152 -16.21 -25.62 9.16
N ALA A 153 -16.02 -24.59 9.99
CA ALA A 153 -15.46 -23.32 9.51
C ALA A 153 -14.09 -23.12 10.12
N LEU A 154 -13.12 -22.75 9.28
CA LEU A 154 -11.77 -22.42 9.70
C LEU A 154 -11.65 -20.90 9.81
N GLN A 155 -11.11 -20.44 10.92
CA GLN A 155 -10.64 -19.07 11.08
C GLN A 155 -9.22 -19.13 11.61
N ALA A 156 -8.34 -18.38 10.98
CA ALA A 156 -6.95 -18.36 11.40
C ALA A 156 -6.39 -16.95 11.31
N SER A 157 -5.52 -16.63 12.24
CA SER A 157 -4.71 -15.43 12.16
C SER A 157 -3.25 -15.87 12.11
N ASN A 158 -2.49 -15.28 11.20
CA ASN A 158 -1.09 -15.59 11.00
C ASN A 158 -0.29 -14.32 11.05
N ARG A 159 0.56 -14.17 12.06
CA ARG A 159 1.54 -13.10 12.06
C ARG A 159 2.84 -13.66 11.54
N VAL A 160 3.30 -13.11 10.44
CA VAL A 160 4.51 -13.56 9.75
C VAL A 160 5.53 -12.43 9.83
N VAL A 161 6.71 -12.73 10.37
CA VAL A 161 7.80 -11.75 10.39
C VAL A 161 8.98 -12.35 9.64
N LEU A 162 9.41 -11.64 8.60
CA LEU A 162 10.59 -12.02 7.82
C LEU A 162 11.71 -11.05 8.16
N ASN A 163 12.78 -11.56 8.77
CA ASN A 163 13.91 -10.72 9.16
C ASN A 163 14.99 -10.83 8.10
N GLN A 164 15.37 -9.70 7.52
CA GLN A 164 16.50 -9.59 6.58
C GLN A 164 16.31 -10.45 5.32
N LEU A 165 15.08 -10.58 4.84
CA LEU A 165 14.84 -11.31 3.59
C LEU A 165 15.69 -10.73 2.46
N THR A 166 16.51 -11.58 1.85
CA THR A 166 17.36 -11.16 0.73
C THR A 166 17.23 -12.21 -0.36
N PHE A 167 16.82 -11.77 -1.54
CA PHE A 167 16.67 -12.66 -2.68
C PHE A 167 18.00 -12.79 -3.44
N GLY A 168 18.20 -13.95 -4.09
CA GLY A 168 19.26 -14.11 -5.05
C GLY A 168 18.82 -13.68 -6.45
N ASP A 169 19.53 -14.13 -7.46
CA ASP A 169 19.23 -13.73 -8.83
C ASP A 169 17.92 -14.34 -9.33
N LYS A 170 17.23 -13.58 -10.14
CA LYS A 170 15.94 -14.01 -10.70
C LYS A 170 16.11 -15.31 -11.48
N THR A 171 15.14 -16.21 -11.30
CA THR A 171 15.11 -17.48 -12.01
C THR A 171 14.03 -17.48 -13.09
N ASP A 172 14.16 -18.40 -14.02
CA ASP A 172 13.16 -18.60 -15.08
C ASP A 172 12.17 -19.66 -14.62
N SER A 173 11.03 -19.23 -14.08
CA SER A 173 10.00 -20.16 -13.67
C SER A 173 8.69 -19.80 -14.35
N PRO A 174 8.08 -20.76 -15.07
CA PRO A 174 6.80 -20.47 -15.72
C PRO A 174 5.66 -20.27 -14.73
N ASP A 175 5.83 -20.73 -13.49
CA ASP A 175 4.80 -20.60 -12.46
C ASP A 175 4.93 -19.30 -11.67
N ALA A 176 6.00 -18.54 -11.86
CA ALA A 176 6.24 -17.33 -11.07
C ALA A 176 5.24 -16.24 -11.39
N VAL A 177 4.87 -15.46 -10.37
CA VAL A 177 3.98 -14.32 -10.59
C VAL A 177 4.65 -13.34 -11.55
N LYS A 178 3.86 -12.75 -12.44
CA LYS A 178 4.32 -11.80 -13.44
C LYS A 178 4.12 -10.37 -12.93
N LEU A 179 4.66 -10.08 -11.76
CA LEU A 179 4.51 -8.81 -11.08
C LEU A 179 5.88 -8.34 -10.60
N PRO A 180 6.07 -7.03 -10.37
CA PRO A 180 7.34 -6.53 -9.85
C PRO A 180 7.50 -6.88 -8.36
N VAL A 181 7.94 -8.08 -8.09
CA VAL A 181 8.04 -8.62 -6.74
C VAL A 181 8.99 -7.79 -5.87
N LEU A 182 10.10 -7.31 -6.46
CA LEU A 182 11.05 -6.54 -5.68
C LEU A 182 10.45 -5.21 -5.20
N LEU A 183 9.56 -4.61 -5.98
CA LEU A 183 8.85 -3.42 -5.52
C LEU A 183 7.92 -3.76 -4.36
N ALA A 184 7.22 -4.89 -4.45
CA ALA A 184 6.36 -5.31 -3.35
C ALA A 184 7.16 -5.50 -2.07
N VAL A 185 8.33 -6.14 -2.17
CA VAL A 185 9.19 -6.33 -1.01
C VAL A 185 9.66 -5.00 -0.45
N ALA A 186 10.03 -4.05 -1.33
CA ALA A 186 10.47 -2.72 -0.89
C ALA A 186 9.35 -1.98 -0.15
N LEU A 187 8.10 -2.15 -0.59
CA LEU A 187 6.96 -1.53 0.07
C LEU A 187 6.69 -2.12 1.46
N LEU A 188 7.05 -3.38 1.66
CA LEU A 188 6.76 -4.08 2.91
C LEU A 188 7.93 -4.10 3.88
N LYS A 189 9.15 -3.93 3.40
CA LYS A 189 10.36 -4.08 4.21
C LYS A 189 10.71 -2.77 4.91
N ASP A 190 10.70 -2.78 6.23
CA ASP A 190 10.91 -1.57 7.02
C ASP A 190 12.40 -1.22 7.15
N SER A 191 12.68 -0.15 7.91
CA SER A 191 14.05 0.36 8.07
C SER A 191 14.96 -0.59 8.83
N ARG A 192 14.40 -1.54 9.56
CA ARG A 192 15.18 -2.57 10.26
C ARG A 192 15.44 -3.79 9.41
N GLY A 193 14.92 -3.82 8.18
CA GLY A 193 15.04 -4.96 7.30
C GLY A 193 13.99 -6.04 7.53
N ASN A 194 12.89 -5.70 8.19
CA ASN A 194 11.86 -6.66 8.55
C ASN A 194 10.58 -6.44 7.76
N ILE A 195 9.94 -7.55 7.38
CA ILE A 195 8.59 -7.55 6.86
C ILE A 195 7.70 -8.17 7.93
N ASP A 196 6.72 -7.43 8.43
CA ASP A 196 5.84 -7.85 9.50
C ASP A 196 4.41 -7.74 9.00
N ILE A 197 3.77 -8.89 8.73
CA ILE A 197 2.44 -8.89 8.13
C ILE A 197 1.50 -9.80 8.91
N ASN A 198 0.23 -9.44 8.90
CA ASN A 198 -0.85 -10.24 9.46
C ASN A 198 -1.69 -10.78 8.32
N LEU A 199 -1.83 -12.11 8.28
CA LEU A 199 -2.56 -12.77 7.21
C LEU A 199 -3.76 -13.50 7.82
N PRO A 200 -4.95 -12.89 7.82
CA PRO A 200 -6.15 -13.60 8.25
C PRO A 200 -6.57 -14.59 7.18
N ILE A 201 -6.96 -15.77 7.60
CA ILE A 201 -7.37 -16.84 6.70
C ILE A 201 -8.68 -17.39 7.18
N SER A 202 -9.61 -17.62 6.26
CA SER A 202 -10.88 -18.25 6.59
C SER A 202 -11.29 -19.17 5.46
N GLY A 203 -12.11 -20.14 5.80
CA GLY A 203 -12.60 -21.07 4.79
C GLY A 203 -13.59 -22.04 5.39
N SER A 204 -14.27 -22.78 4.52
CA SER A 204 -15.23 -23.79 4.93
C SER A 204 -14.68 -25.17 4.59
N LEU A 205 -14.71 -26.07 5.55
CA LEU A 205 -14.33 -27.46 5.32
C LEU A 205 -15.32 -28.18 4.40
N ASP A 206 -16.50 -27.59 4.19
CA ASP A 206 -17.49 -28.13 3.26
C ASP A 206 -17.16 -27.81 1.81
N ASP A 207 -16.32 -26.83 1.57
CA ASP A 207 -15.94 -26.45 0.20
C ASP A 207 -15.04 -27.56 -0.37
N PRO A 208 -15.44 -28.19 -1.49
CA PRO A 208 -14.61 -29.26 -2.06
C PRO A 208 -13.25 -28.79 -2.55
N GLN A 209 -13.07 -27.48 -2.73
CA GLN A 209 -11.78 -26.94 -3.11
C GLN A 209 -11.00 -26.40 -1.92
N PHE A 210 -11.49 -26.66 -0.72
CA PHE A 210 -10.82 -26.17 0.49
C PHE A 210 -9.39 -26.75 0.61
N SER A 211 -8.44 -25.86 0.79
CA SER A 211 -7.04 -26.22 1.01
C SER A 211 -6.38 -25.09 1.77
N VAL A 212 -5.80 -25.38 2.92
CA VAL A 212 -5.13 -24.36 3.71
C VAL A 212 -3.95 -23.78 2.92
N GLY A 213 -3.16 -24.63 2.28
CA GLY A 213 -2.04 -24.17 1.47
C GLY A 213 -2.49 -23.29 0.32
N GLY A 214 -3.56 -23.68 -0.36
CA GLY A 214 -4.11 -22.88 -1.47
C GLY A 214 -4.60 -21.53 -1.01
N ILE A 215 -5.23 -21.47 0.17
CA ILE A 215 -5.70 -20.20 0.71
C ILE A 215 -4.51 -19.30 1.06
N ILE A 216 -3.47 -19.87 1.67
CA ILE A 216 -2.27 -19.09 2.02
C ILE A 216 -1.62 -18.52 0.76
N VAL A 217 -1.47 -19.31 -0.30
CA VAL A 217 -0.88 -18.84 -1.54
C VAL A 217 -1.73 -17.71 -2.13
N ARG A 218 -3.05 -17.87 -2.12
CA ARG A 218 -3.95 -16.84 -2.65
C ARG A 218 -3.82 -15.53 -1.87
N VAL A 219 -3.75 -15.61 -0.54
CA VAL A 219 -3.62 -14.43 0.30
C VAL A 219 -2.29 -13.72 0.01
N LEU A 220 -1.21 -14.48 -0.13
CA LEU A 220 0.10 -13.89 -0.43
C LEU A 220 0.14 -13.26 -1.81
N VAL A 221 -0.45 -13.90 -2.81
CA VAL A 221 -0.52 -13.31 -4.16
C VAL A 221 -1.35 -12.03 -4.12
N ASN A 222 -2.48 -12.05 -3.41
CA ASN A 222 -3.31 -10.84 -3.29
C ASN A 222 -2.56 -9.70 -2.61
N LEU A 223 -1.71 -10.01 -1.62
CA LEU A 223 -0.91 -8.99 -0.97
C LEU A 223 0.09 -8.37 -1.95
N VAL A 224 0.75 -9.19 -2.75
CA VAL A 224 1.69 -8.68 -3.76
C VAL A 224 0.95 -7.84 -4.79
N VAL A 225 -0.20 -8.30 -5.27
CA VAL A 225 -1.00 -7.54 -6.24
C VAL A 225 -1.40 -6.18 -5.64
N LYS A 226 -1.90 -6.18 -4.42
CA LYS A 226 -2.29 -4.93 -3.76
C LYS A 226 -1.10 -3.99 -3.61
N ALA A 227 0.06 -4.53 -3.22
CA ALA A 227 1.24 -3.70 -3.04
C ALA A 227 1.65 -3.01 -4.33
N VAL A 228 1.64 -3.72 -5.46
CA VAL A 228 2.12 -3.13 -6.72
C VAL A 228 1.04 -2.34 -7.45
N THR A 229 -0.24 -2.60 -7.23
CA THR A 229 -1.31 -1.85 -7.90
C THR A 229 -1.79 -0.66 -7.10
N SER A 230 -1.67 -0.70 -5.77
CA SER A 230 -2.12 0.38 -4.90
C SER A 230 -1.07 0.69 -3.83
N PRO A 231 0.15 1.04 -4.25
CA PRO A 231 1.24 1.20 -3.28
C PRO A 231 1.00 2.33 -2.30
N PHE A 232 0.39 3.43 -2.74
CA PHE A 232 0.16 4.56 -1.84
C PHE A 232 -0.96 4.28 -0.86
N THR A 233 -1.94 3.47 -1.24
CA THR A 233 -2.97 3.04 -0.29
C THR A 233 -2.34 2.17 0.81
N LEU A 234 -1.43 1.30 0.42
CA LEU A 234 -0.72 0.47 1.40
C LEU A 234 0.08 1.34 2.37
N LEU A 235 0.81 2.32 1.86
CA LEU A 235 1.59 3.23 2.72
C LEU A 235 0.67 4.08 3.60
N ALA A 236 -0.44 4.55 3.04
CA ALA A 236 -1.37 5.39 3.81
C ALA A 236 -1.95 4.62 4.99
N SER A 237 -2.30 3.35 4.80
CA SER A 237 -2.86 2.55 5.89
C SER A 237 -1.82 2.29 6.98
N ALA A 238 -0.54 2.24 6.61
CA ALA A 238 0.52 1.99 7.59
C ALA A 238 0.96 3.26 8.32
N PHE A 239 0.89 4.43 7.68
CA PHE A 239 1.49 5.65 8.22
C PHE A 239 0.53 6.82 8.38
N GLY A 240 -0.54 6.88 7.61
CA GLY A 240 -1.39 8.06 7.56
C GLY A 240 -2.87 7.86 7.81
N GLY A 241 -3.27 6.65 8.17
CA GLY A 241 -4.67 6.39 8.50
C GLY A 241 -5.65 6.54 7.36
N GLY A 242 -5.21 6.34 6.12
CA GLY A 242 -6.10 6.34 4.97
C GLY A 242 -6.09 7.57 4.11
N GLU A 243 -5.20 8.52 4.37
CA GLU A 243 -5.07 9.69 3.51
C GLU A 243 -4.58 9.29 2.12
N GLU A 244 -5.02 10.05 1.10
CA GLU A 244 -4.51 9.83 -0.25
C GLU A 244 -3.08 10.38 -0.34
N LEU A 245 -2.13 9.52 -0.66
CA LEU A 245 -0.72 9.91 -0.73
C LEU A 245 -0.14 9.90 -2.14
N SER A 246 -0.93 9.55 -3.16
CA SER A 246 -0.38 9.42 -4.51
C SER A 246 -0.24 10.76 -5.22
N TYR A 247 -0.79 11.82 -4.67
CA TYR A 247 -0.68 13.15 -5.27
C TYR A 247 -0.90 14.24 -4.24
N ILE A 248 -0.50 15.46 -4.61
CA ILE A 248 -0.69 16.68 -3.83
C ILE A 248 -1.44 17.67 -4.70
N GLU A 249 -2.57 18.17 -4.22
CA GLU A 249 -3.38 19.15 -4.95
C GLU A 249 -2.94 20.58 -4.65
N PHE A 250 -3.10 21.45 -5.67
CA PHE A 250 -2.82 22.87 -5.55
C PHE A 250 -4.03 23.66 -6.01
N ASP A 251 -4.16 24.88 -5.52
CA ASP A 251 -5.17 25.79 -6.02
C ASP A 251 -4.81 26.24 -7.45
N PRO A 252 -5.80 26.54 -8.28
CA PRO A 252 -5.52 26.96 -9.66
C PRO A 252 -4.56 28.15 -9.71
N GLY A 253 -3.53 28.02 -10.54
CA GLY A 253 -2.53 29.07 -10.71
C GLY A 253 -1.53 29.20 -9.57
N SER A 254 -1.56 28.33 -8.60
CA SER A 254 -0.73 28.45 -7.40
C SER A 254 0.22 27.25 -7.26
N ALA A 255 1.43 27.52 -6.76
CA ALA A 255 2.38 26.51 -6.36
C ALA A 255 2.62 26.52 -4.85
N ALA A 256 1.75 27.18 -4.10
CA ALA A 256 1.87 27.25 -2.64
C ALA A 256 1.27 26.01 -2.01
N LEU A 257 1.99 25.45 -1.04
CA LEU A 257 1.54 24.27 -0.32
C LEU A 257 0.45 24.64 0.69
N THR A 258 -0.68 23.95 0.61
CA THR A 258 -1.73 24.10 1.62
C THR A 258 -1.36 23.33 2.88
N PRO A 259 -2.00 23.61 4.03
CA PRO A 259 -1.75 22.81 5.22
C PRO A 259 -2.04 21.32 5.02
N GLU A 260 -3.07 20.98 4.24
CA GLU A 260 -3.36 19.60 3.90
C GLU A 260 -2.23 18.98 3.08
N ALA A 261 -1.72 19.73 2.11
CA ALA A 261 -0.60 19.26 1.29
C ALA A 261 0.63 19.01 2.17
N GLU A 262 0.93 19.93 3.08
CA GLU A 262 2.08 19.77 3.98
C GLU A 262 1.94 18.51 4.83
N SER A 263 0.73 18.26 5.35
CA SER A 263 0.49 17.07 6.16
C SER A 263 0.73 15.78 5.38
N ARG A 264 0.24 15.73 4.14
CA ARG A 264 0.42 14.55 3.30
C ARG A 264 1.89 14.33 2.95
N ILE A 265 2.61 15.42 2.67
CA ILE A 265 4.04 15.31 2.38
C ILE A 265 4.81 14.81 3.60
N GLU A 266 4.45 15.27 4.80
CA GLU A 266 5.08 14.79 6.02
C GLU A 266 4.85 13.29 6.21
N THR A 267 3.63 12.82 5.97
CA THR A 267 3.31 11.39 6.05
C THR A 267 4.12 10.59 5.03
N LEU A 268 4.20 11.09 3.81
CA LEU A 268 4.96 10.41 2.76
C LEU A 268 6.45 10.36 3.10
N ALA A 269 6.98 11.44 3.67
CA ALA A 269 8.39 11.44 4.09
C ALA A 269 8.66 10.39 5.17
N LYS A 270 7.75 10.27 6.14
CA LYS A 270 7.88 9.23 7.16
C LYS A 270 7.88 7.84 6.54
N ALA A 271 6.99 7.62 5.58
CA ALA A 271 6.89 6.33 4.91
C ALA A 271 8.18 6.00 4.16
N LEU A 272 8.73 6.98 3.45
CA LEU A 272 9.97 6.77 2.71
C LEU A 272 11.15 6.51 3.63
N ASN A 273 11.19 7.20 4.78
CA ASN A 273 12.26 6.97 5.75
C ASN A 273 12.18 5.56 6.33
N ASP A 274 10.98 5.02 6.49
CA ASP A 274 10.80 3.67 7.04
C ASP A 274 10.85 2.57 5.97
N ARG A 275 10.89 2.94 4.70
CA ARG A 275 10.93 1.98 3.59
C ARG A 275 12.15 2.27 2.71
N PRO A 276 13.35 1.88 3.15
CA PRO A 276 14.59 2.32 2.48
C PRO A 276 14.77 1.78 1.06
N GLY A 277 14.00 0.77 0.65
CA GLY A 277 14.08 0.24 -0.70
C GLY A 277 13.31 1.03 -1.74
N LEU A 278 12.51 2.03 -1.32
CA LEU A 278 11.66 2.76 -2.25
C LEU A 278 12.35 4.01 -2.80
N LYS A 279 12.09 4.27 -4.09
CA LYS A 279 12.44 5.53 -4.74
C LYS A 279 11.16 6.21 -5.19
N LEU A 280 11.14 7.53 -5.12
CA LEU A 280 9.96 8.33 -5.44
C LEU A 280 10.24 9.26 -6.61
N ASP A 281 9.38 9.21 -7.62
CA ASP A 281 9.37 10.19 -8.69
C ASP A 281 8.30 11.24 -8.41
N VAL A 282 8.63 12.50 -8.64
CA VAL A 282 7.76 13.65 -8.42
C VAL A 282 7.52 14.32 -9.77
N ALA A 283 6.28 14.32 -10.23
CA ALA A 283 5.92 14.91 -11.53
C ALA A 283 4.94 16.05 -11.33
N GLY A 284 5.35 17.27 -11.64
CA GLY A 284 4.47 18.43 -11.57
C GLY A 284 3.48 18.43 -12.70
N ARG A 285 2.27 18.92 -12.43
CA ARG A 285 1.22 19.03 -13.44
C ARG A 285 0.65 20.43 -13.45
N ALA A 286 0.10 20.82 -14.58
CA ALA A 286 -0.68 22.03 -14.73
C ALA A 286 -1.82 21.78 -15.71
N ASP A 287 -2.98 22.36 -15.39
CA ASP A 287 -4.16 22.20 -16.22
C ASP A 287 -4.29 23.41 -17.16
N PRO A 288 -4.28 23.21 -18.50
CA PRO A 288 -4.39 24.35 -19.41
C PRO A 288 -5.60 25.23 -19.15
N ALA A 289 -6.73 24.65 -18.72
CA ALA A 289 -7.94 25.45 -18.50
C ALA A 289 -7.92 26.17 -17.16
N SER A 290 -7.98 25.40 -16.05
CA SER A 290 -8.15 26.01 -14.73
C SER A 290 -6.91 26.75 -14.26
N ASP A 291 -5.72 26.25 -14.60
CA ASP A 291 -4.49 26.93 -14.17
C ASP A 291 -4.23 28.17 -14.99
N GLU A 292 -4.61 28.20 -16.26
CA GLU A 292 -4.49 29.42 -17.03
C GLU A 292 -5.34 30.52 -16.41
N GLU A 293 -6.59 30.21 -16.07
CA GLU A 293 -7.46 31.16 -15.39
C GLU A 293 -6.89 31.60 -14.06
N GLY A 294 -6.36 30.62 -13.29
CA GLY A 294 -5.73 30.94 -12.01
C GLY A 294 -4.51 31.83 -12.15
N LEU A 295 -3.69 31.55 -13.17
CA LEU A 295 -2.52 32.41 -13.44
C LEU A 295 -2.92 33.83 -13.85
N ARG A 296 -3.97 33.94 -14.62
CA ARG A 296 -4.48 35.27 -15.01
C ARG A 296 -4.95 36.04 -13.79
N GLN A 297 -5.70 35.41 -12.92
CA GLN A 297 -6.15 36.04 -11.68
C GLN A 297 -4.96 36.39 -10.79
N ALA A 298 -3.97 35.50 -10.69
CA ALA A 298 -2.77 35.78 -9.89
C ALA A 298 -2.00 36.98 -10.45
N TRP A 299 -1.96 37.11 -11.77
CA TRP A 299 -1.33 38.29 -12.39
C TRP A 299 -2.03 39.57 -11.99
N VAL A 300 -3.38 39.57 -12.01
CA VAL A 300 -4.15 40.73 -11.60
C VAL A 300 -3.84 41.09 -10.14
N GLU A 301 -3.86 40.11 -9.25
CA GLU A 301 -3.59 40.37 -7.85
C GLU A 301 -2.17 40.92 -7.66
N ARG A 302 -1.20 40.39 -8.40
CA ARG A 302 0.16 40.89 -8.33
C ARG A 302 0.26 42.33 -8.80
N GLN A 303 -0.46 42.70 -9.86
CA GLN A 303 -0.49 44.07 -10.35
C GLN A 303 -1.08 45.01 -9.30
N ILE A 304 -2.11 44.54 -8.59
CA ILE A 304 -2.73 45.33 -7.52
C ILE A 304 -1.72 45.56 -6.39
N ARG A 305 -0.99 44.50 -6.00
CA ARG A 305 0.04 44.63 -4.96
C ARG A 305 1.16 45.55 -5.41
N LEU A 306 1.57 45.48 -6.68
CA LEU A 306 2.58 46.39 -7.22
C LEU A 306 2.11 47.84 -7.17
N ALA A 307 0.83 48.09 -7.49
CA ALA A 307 0.28 49.44 -7.43
C ALA A 307 0.32 49.98 -6.00
N LYS A 308 -0.05 49.15 -5.02
CA LYS A 308 0.04 49.57 -3.62
C LYS A 308 1.50 49.80 -3.20
N ALA A 309 2.40 48.97 -3.64
CA ALA A 309 3.81 49.11 -3.30
C ALA A 309 4.39 50.41 -3.85
N ARG A 310 4.01 50.78 -5.07
CA ARG A 310 4.44 52.07 -5.65
C ARG A 310 3.86 53.25 -4.88
N ASP A 311 2.62 53.14 -4.45
CA ASP A 311 1.93 54.20 -3.72
C ASP A 311 2.48 54.45 -2.33
N THR A 312 2.83 53.35 -1.62
CA THR A 312 3.20 53.42 -0.22
C THR A 312 4.71 53.34 0.00
N GLY A 313 5.49 52.95 -1.00
CA GLY A 313 6.89 52.60 -0.83
C GLY A 313 7.89 53.74 -0.75
N GLY A 314 7.51 54.99 -1.04
CA GLY A 314 8.45 56.10 -1.04
C GLY A 314 9.57 55.94 -2.05
N ARG A 315 10.25 57.05 -2.35
CA ARG A 315 11.35 57.03 -3.31
C ARG A 315 12.53 56.21 -2.76
N GLY A 316 12.96 55.22 -3.51
CA GLY A 316 14.15 54.45 -3.21
C GLY A 316 13.95 53.16 -2.41
N LYS A 317 12.72 52.88 -2.00
CA LYS A 317 12.44 51.61 -1.32
C LYS A 317 11.78 50.62 -2.26
N LYS A 318 12.48 49.54 -2.59
CA LYS A 318 11.91 48.47 -3.40
C LYS A 318 11.31 47.41 -2.45
N THR A 319 10.01 47.53 -2.22
CA THR A 319 9.30 46.50 -1.43
C THR A 319 8.86 45.40 -2.37
N PRO A 320 9.24 44.14 -2.11
CA PRO A 320 8.78 43.08 -2.99
C PRO A 320 7.25 42.99 -2.96
N PRO A 321 6.62 42.79 -4.11
CA PRO A 321 5.14 42.71 -4.14
C PRO A 321 4.59 41.63 -3.25
N ASP A 322 5.33 40.55 -3.03
CA ASP A 322 4.86 39.44 -2.24
C ASP A 322 4.72 39.78 -0.75
N GLY A 323 5.40 40.85 -0.31
CA GLY A 323 5.32 41.30 1.08
C GLY A 323 4.25 42.33 1.34
N VAL A 324 3.50 42.74 0.30
CA VAL A 324 2.49 43.78 0.41
C VAL A 324 1.11 43.15 0.56
N GLU A 325 0.39 43.53 1.60
CA GLU A 325 -0.99 43.11 1.81
C GLU A 325 -1.93 44.22 1.42
N VAL A 326 -2.95 43.86 0.64
CA VAL A 326 -3.96 44.82 0.20
C VAL A 326 -5.26 44.49 0.95
N ALA A 327 -5.72 45.45 1.76
CA ALA A 327 -6.95 45.29 2.52
C ALA A 327 -8.16 45.31 1.53
N PRO A 328 -9.22 44.56 1.87
CA PRO A 328 -10.40 44.58 0.98
C PRO A 328 -10.94 46.01 0.72
N ALA A 329 -10.85 46.89 1.70
CA ALA A 329 -11.37 48.26 1.54
C ALA A 329 -10.56 49.09 0.55
N GLU A 330 -9.27 48.80 0.36
CA GLU A 330 -8.41 49.55 -0.54
C GLU A 330 -8.22 48.86 -1.89
N ARG A 331 -8.70 47.64 -2.03
CA ARG A 331 -8.48 46.85 -3.24
C ARG A 331 -9.10 47.51 -4.47
N ALA A 332 -10.31 48.08 -4.35
CA ALA A 332 -11.00 48.71 -5.47
C ALA A 332 -10.22 49.88 -6.02
N GLN A 333 -9.58 50.64 -5.15
CA GLN A 333 -8.76 51.80 -5.55
C GLN A 333 -7.57 51.35 -6.40
N TYR A 334 -6.85 50.33 -5.94
CA TYR A 334 -5.68 49.87 -6.67
C TYR A 334 -6.06 49.09 -7.92
N LEU A 335 -7.20 48.42 -7.91
CA LEU A 335 -7.70 47.76 -9.11
C LEU A 335 -7.97 48.79 -10.21
N GLU A 336 -8.63 49.88 -9.86
CA GLU A 336 -8.91 50.93 -10.81
C GLU A 336 -7.62 51.54 -11.37
N GLU A 337 -6.63 51.75 -10.50
CA GLU A 337 -5.34 52.27 -10.90
C GLU A 337 -4.65 51.32 -11.90
N VAL A 338 -4.67 50.00 -11.62
CA VAL A 338 -4.11 49.02 -12.55
C VAL A 338 -4.86 49.05 -13.89
N TYR A 339 -6.20 49.11 -13.82
CA TYR A 339 -7.01 49.15 -15.03
C TYR A 339 -6.68 50.36 -15.89
N ASP A 340 -6.55 51.51 -15.26
CA ASP A 340 -6.23 52.75 -16.00
C ASP A 340 -4.85 52.68 -16.66
N ASP A 341 -3.91 52.07 -16.01
CA ASP A 341 -2.52 51.99 -16.47
C ASP A 341 -2.26 50.89 -17.47
N THR A 342 -3.17 49.92 -17.62
CA THR A 342 -2.97 48.77 -18.49
C THR A 342 -3.56 49.03 -19.88
N LYS A 343 -2.78 48.70 -20.91
CA LYS A 343 -3.27 48.77 -22.28
C LYS A 343 -4.16 47.57 -22.58
N ILE A 344 -5.43 47.85 -22.88
CA ILE A 344 -6.42 46.84 -23.26
C ILE A 344 -7.08 47.29 -24.53
N GLU A 345 -7.02 46.47 -25.58
CA GLU A 345 -7.50 46.86 -26.93
C GLU A 345 -8.97 47.20 -26.94
N ASP A 346 -9.79 46.43 -26.30
CA ASP A 346 -11.24 46.61 -26.35
C ASP A 346 -11.79 47.30 -25.11
N LYS A 347 -11.00 48.19 -24.52
CA LYS A 347 -11.41 48.91 -23.33
C LYS A 347 -12.64 49.77 -23.65
N PRO A 348 -13.72 49.66 -22.88
CA PRO A 348 -14.90 50.50 -23.14
C PRO A 348 -14.57 51.97 -23.06
N ARG A 349 -15.07 52.73 -24.03
CA ARG A 349 -14.82 54.17 -24.13
C ARG A 349 -16.12 54.94 -24.19
N ASN A 350 -16.08 56.17 -23.68
CA ASN A 350 -17.24 57.05 -23.79
C ASN A 350 -17.28 57.67 -25.18
N PHE A 351 -18.26 58.50 -25.41
CA PHE A 351 -18.51 59.08 -26.77
C PHE A 351 -17.39 60.00 -27.22
N ILE A 352 -16.54 60.49 -26.31
CA ILE A 352 -15.41 61.37 -26.71
C ILE A 352 -14.09 60.58 -26.76
N GLY A 353 -14.16 59.23 -26.67
CA GLY A 353 -12.99 58.40 -26.88
C GLY A 353 -12.14 58.15 -25.65
N MET A 354 -12.57 58.61 -24.49
CA MET A 354 -11.83 58.38 -23.24
C MET A 354 -12.30 57.10 -22.57
N ALA A 355 -11.40 56.46 -21.82
CA ALA A 355 -11.74 55.22 -21.12
C ALA A 355 -12.91 55.44 -20.16
N LYS A 356 -13.91 54.59 -20.25
CA LYS A 356 -15.12 54.68 -19.45
C LYS A 356 -14.92 53.97 -18.11
N SER A 357 -15.44 54.57 -17.04
CA SER A 357 -15.47 53.91 -15.75
C SER A 357 -16.49 52.77 -15.77
N ILE A 358 -16.09 51.59 -15.38
CA ILE A 358 -16.94 50.40 -15.41
C ILE A 358 -16.90 49.69 -14.05
N PRO A 359 -17.85 48.79 -13.79
CA PRO A 359 -17.82 48.06 -12.52
C PRO A 359 -16.52 47.27 -12.32
N ALA A 360 -16.15 47.10 -11.06
CA ALA A 360 -14.92 46.41 -10.69
C ALA A 360 -14.84 45.01 -11.30
N GLU A 361 -15.94 44.30 -11.34
CA GLU A 361 -15.97 42.96 -11.92
C GLU A 361 -15.60 42.94 -13.38
N GLN A 362 -16.06 43.94 -14.13
CA GLN A 362 -15.72 44.07 -15.54
C GLN A 362 -14.24 44.47 -15.72
N MET A 363 -13.73 45.35 -14.85
CA MET A 363 -12.31 45.70 -14.88
C MET A 363 -11.44 44.47 -14.67
N GLU A 364 -11.78 43.65 -13.68
CA GLU A 364 -11.02 42.42 -13.41
C GLU A 364 -11.05 41.47 -14.60
N ALA A 365 -12.23 41.28 -15.20
CA ALA A 365 -12.37 40.40 -16.35
C ALA A 365 -11.50 40.85 -17.52
N LEU A 366 -11.50 42.13 -17.80
CA LEU A 366 -10.66 42.67 -18.88
C LEU A 366 -9.19 42.56 -18.57
N LEU A 367 -8.81 42.79 -17.32
CA LEU A 367 -7.42 42.65 -16.90
C LEU A 367 -6.94 41.19 -16.99
N ARG A 368 -7.80 40.24 -16.58
CA ARG A 368 -7.44 38.83 -16.73
C ARG A 368 -7.19 38.50 -18.20
N GLY A 369 -8.03 39.03 -19.10
CA GLY A 369 -7.84 38.81 -20.53
C GLY A 369 -6.56 39.43 -21.07
N ALA A 370 -6.08 40.49 -20.43
CA ALA A 370 -4.88 41.21 -20.86
C ALA A 370 -3.59 40.63 -20.27
N ALA A 371 -3.71 39.67 -19.35
CA ALA A 371 -2.51 39.09 -18.71
C ALA A 371 -1.59 38.49 -19.78
N PRO A 372 -0.27 38.80 -19.74
CA PRO A 372 0.66 38.31 -20.77
C PRO A 372 1.14 36.92 -20.45
N LEU A 373 0.31 35.91 -20.71
CA LEU A 373 0.60 34.53 -20.42
C LEU A 373 0.80 33.74 -21.71
N GLY A 374 1.74 32.83 -21.68
CA GLY A 374 1.99 31.90 -22.75
C GLY A 374 2.07 30.45 -22.24
N ALA A 375 2.29 29.52 -23.18
CA ALA A 375 2.38 28.12 -22.84
C ALA A 375 3.53 27.83 -21.84
N GLU A 376 4.57 28.62 -21.88
CA GLU A 376 5.71 28.45 -21.00
C GLU A 376 5.33 28.72 -19.54
N ASP A 377 4.34 29.55 -19.29
CA ASP A 377 3.92 29.83 -17.91
C ASP A 377 3.28 28.62 -17.24
N LEU A 378 2.58 27.79 -18.01
CA LEU A 378 2.05 26.54 -17.47
C LEU A 378 3.16 25.58 -17.09
N ARG A 379 4.18 25.48 -17.93
CA ARG A 379 5.32 24.63 -17.62
C ARG A 379 6.05 25.12 -16.37
N LYS A 380 6.23 26.43 -16.26
CA LYS A 380 6.85 27.01 -15.05
C LYS A 380 6.04 26.72 -13.80
N LEU A 381 4.72 26.77 -13.92
CA LEU A 381 3.85 26.46 -12.78
C LEU A 381 4.00 24.99 -12.36
N ALA A 382 4.00 24.09 -13.34
CA ALA A 382 4.18 22.66 -13.05
C ALA A 382 5.53 22.41 -12.38
N ASP A 383 6.59 23.05 -12.90
CA ASP A 383 7.92 22.93 -12.31
C ASP A 383 7.97 23.51 -10.90
N ALA A 384 7.31 24.64 -10.68
CA ALA A 384 7.29 25.27 -9.35
C ALA A 384 6.56 24.39 -8.33
N ARG A 385 5.48 23.74 -8.77
CA ARG A 385 4.75 22.81 -7.90
C ARG A 385 5.63 21.62 -7.51
N ALA A 386 6.30 21.01 -8.51
CA ALA A 386 7.21 19.89 -8.23
C ALA A 386 8.33 20.32 -7.31
N GLN A 387 8.87 21.51 -7.53
CA GLN A 387 9.97 22.00 -6.69
C GLN A 387 9.51 22.25 -5.25
N ALA A 388 8.31 22.81 -5.06
CA ALA A 388 7.78 23.04 -3.72
C ALA A 388 7.62 21.74 -2.95
N VAL A 389 7.09 20.71 -3.63
CA VAL A 389 6.94 19.39 -3.02
C VAL A 389 8.30 18.77 -2.72
N TYR A 390 9.22 18.86 -3.68
CA TYR A 390 10.55 18.29 -3.52
C TYR A 390 11.28 18.91 -2.33
N GLU A 391 11.21 20.24 -2.18
CA GLU A 391 11.90 20.91 -1.09
C GLU A 391 11.34 20.47 0.28
N LYS A 392 10.03 20.33 0.38
CA LYS A 392 9.41 19.88 1.62
C LYS A 392 9.78 18.43 1.91
N LEU A 393 9.73 17.56 0.92
CA LEU A 393 10.12 16.15 1.08
C LEU A 393 11.60 16.02 1.45
N GLN A 394 12.45 16.81 0.79
CA GLN A 394 13.89 16.75 1.05
C GLN A 394 14.23 17.16 2.48
N ALA A 395 13.49 18.12 3.02
CA ALA A 395 13.74 18.59 4.38
C ALA A 395 13.45 17.52 5.43
N GLU A 396 12.53 16.60 5.13
CA GLU A 396 12.06 15.62 6.12
C GLU A 396 12.27 14.17 5.71
N GLY A 397 12.65 13.91 4.47
CA GLY A 397 12.78 12.58 3.93
C GLY A 397 14.14 12.30 3.33
N PRO A 398 14.28 11.16 2.64
CA PRO A 398 15.56 10.74 2.08
C PRO A 398 15.81 11.40 0.71
N ALA A 399 16.49 12.53 0.73
CA ALA A 399 16.69 13.34 -0.48
C ALA A 399 17.31 12.56 -1.64
N ASP A 400 18.17 11.58 -1.34
CA ASP A 400 18.87 10.82 -2.38
C ASP A 400 17.97 9.82 -3.12
N ARG A 401 16.74 9.64 -2.67
CA ARG A 401 15.79 8.71 -3.31
C ARG A 401 14.56 9.42 -3.86
N ILE A 402 14.58 10.75 -3.93
CA ILE A 402 13.48 11.56 -4.46
C ILE A 402 13.95 12.23 -5.73
N PHE A 403 13.19 12.05 -6.82
CA PHE A 403 13.58 12.53 -8.14
C PHE A 403 12.47 13.34 -8.78
N VAL A 404 12.79 14.56 -9.25
CA VAL A 404 11.84 15.34 -10.01
C VAL A 404 11.95 14.92 -11.48
N VAL A 405 10.82 14.55 -12.07
CA VAL A 405 10.79 14.11 -13.47
C VAL A 405 10.05 15.14 -14.32
N ALA A 406 9.97 14.90 -15.63
CA ALA A 406 9.41 15.87 -16.57
C ALA A 406 7.97 16.24 -16.21
N PRO A 407 7.60 17.52 -16.33
CA PRO A 407 6.22 17.93 -16.01
C PRO A 407 5.22 17.45 -17.04
N GLN A 408 3.96 17.36 -16.62
CA GLN A 408 2.83 16.96 -17.45
C GLN A 408 1.86 18.14 -17.55
N LEU A 409 1.52 18.53 -18.77
CA LEU A 409 0.71 19.73 -18.99
C LEU A 409 -0.69 19.39 -19.48
N ASP A 410 -1.19 18.21 -19.10
CA ASP A 410 -2.55 17.79 -19.46
C ASP A 410 -3.00 16.75 -18.42
N ALA A 411 -4.17 16.18 -18.66
CA ALA A 411 -4.71 15.17 -17.76
C ALA A 411 -4.33 13.74 -18.17
N ASP A 412 -3.58 13.60 -19.26
CA ASP A 412 -3.21 12.25 -19.72
C ASP A 412 -2.28 11.56 -18.74
N GLY A 413 -2.54 10.32 -18.52
CA GLY A 413 -1.67 9.50 -17.68
C GLY A 413 -1.87 9.66 -16.19
N ILE A 414 -2.90 10.39 -15.75
CA ILE A 414 -3.20 10.48 -14.33
C ILE A 414 -3.67 9.11 -13.84
N LYS A 415 -2.96 8.58 -12.84
CA LYS A 415 -3.28 7.29 -12.23
C LYS A 415 -3.32 7.46 -10.72
N ASP A 416 -4.50 7.37 -10.15
CA ASP A 416 -4.64 7.33 -8.70
C ASP A 416 -4.48 5.89 -8.25
N ASP A 417 -4.02 5.72 -7.05
CA ASP A 417 -3.98 4.38 -6.46
C ASP A 417 -5.38 3.83 -6.51
N UNK A 418 -5.55 3.05 -7.31
CA UNK A 418 -6.83 2.76 -7.50
C UNK A 418 -7.42 2.13 -6.45
N UNK A 419 -7.88 2.58 -6.07
CA UNK A 419 -8.59 2.06 -5.48
C UNK A 419 -9.19 1.19 -6.26
N UNK A 420 -8.71 0.51 -6.35
CA UNK A 420 -9.22 -0.30 -7.00
C UNK A 420 -10.49 -0.13 -7.31
N UNK A 421 -10.30 0.05 -8.02
CA UNK A 421 -11.28 0.22 -8.40
C UNK A 421 -12.51 -0.31 -8.34
N UNK A 422 -12.63 -0.44 -7.61
CA UNK A 422 -13.65 -0.84 -7.65
C UNK A 422 -14.46 -0.17 -8.27
N UNK A 423 -14.26 -0.43 -9.12
CA UNK A 423 -14.90 -0.05 -9.75
C UNK A 423 -15.84 0.63 -9.87
N UNK A 424 -15.95 0.99 -9.45
CA UNK A 424 -16.85 1.35 -9.84
C UNK A 424 -17.31 2.32 -10.36
N UNK A 425 -17.28 1.86 -11.21
CA UNK A 425 -17.76 2.53 -11.89
C UNK A 425 -18.49 3.59 -11.59
N UNK A 426 -18.55 3.77 -10.91
CA UNK A 426 -19.46 4.60 -11.05
C UNK A 426 -19.08 5.90 -11.13
N UNK A 427 -19.57 6.17 -11.52
CA UNK A 427 -19.57 7.22 -11.71
C UNK A 427 -18.57 8.07 -11.51
N UNK A 428 -18.04 7.85 -12.00
CA UNK A 428 -17.23 8.56 -12.03
C UNK A 428 -17.23 9.86 -12.05
N UNK A 429 -17.51 10.18 -11.33
CA UNK A 429 -17.38 11.32 -11.36
C UNK A 429 -16.13 11.64 -11.37
N UNK A 430 -15.83 11.59 -12.08
CA UNK A 430 -14.73 11.87 -12.25
C UNK A 430 -14.11 12.74 -11.43
N UNK A 431 -13.79 12.49 -10.87
CA UNK A 431 -13.15 13.14 -10.33
C UNK A 431 -12.15 13.37 -10.96
N UNK A 432 -12.22 13.77 -11.58
CA UNK A 432 -11.42 14.01 -12.33
C UNK A 432 -10.23 14.27 -11.76
N UNK A 433 -9.62 13.64 -11.92
CA UNK A 433 -8.65 13.86 -11.60
C UNK A 433 -8.34 15.10 -11.79
N LYS A 434 -8.14 15.84 -11.07
CA LYS A 434 -7.76 17.24 -11.13
C LYS A 434 -6.29 17.38 -11.52
N PRO A 435 -6.03 17.92 -12.70
CA PRO A 435 -4.62 18.04 -13.10
C PRO A 435 -3.87 19.18 -12.43
N THR A 436 -4.46 19.89 -11.50
CA THR A 436 -3.78 20.95 -10.73
C THR A 436 -3.03 20.32 -9.56
N ARG A 437 -2.00 19.51 -9.87
CA ARG A 437 -1.41 18.71 -8.82
C ARG A 437 0.01 18.28 -9.13
N VAL A 438 0.62 17.64 -8.16
CA VAL A 438 1.89 16.93 -8.33
C VAL A 438 1.57 15.44 -8.14
N ASP A 439 2.01 14.62 -9.08
CA ASP A 439 1.84 13.17 -9.01
C ASP A 439 3.09 12.50 -8.50
N PHE A 440 2.89 11.44 -7.73
CA PHE A 440 3.98 10.60 -7.25
C PHE A 440 3.90 9.21 -7.89
N SER A 441 5.07 8.63 -8.14
CA SER A 441 5.14 7.22 -8.48
C SER A 441 6.32 6.59 -7.74
N LEU A 442 6.15 5.33 -7.38
CA LEU A 442 7.15 4.58 -6.62
C LEU A 442 7.83 3.54 -7.50
N LYS A 443 9.12 3.35 -7.26
CA LYS A 443 9.89 2.33 -7.96
C LYS A 443 11.01 1.77 -7.06
#